data_8c187933e25c48d518568639492e4ba8
#
_entry.id   8c187933e25c48d518568639492e4ba8
#
_cell.length_a   1.000
_cell.length_b   1.000
_cell.length_c   1.000
_cell.angle_alpha   90.00
_cell.angle_beta   90.00
_cell.angle_gamma   90.00
#
_symmetry.space_group_name_H-M   'P 1'
#
loop_
_entity.id
_entity.type
_entity.pdbx_description
1 polymer ?
#
loop_
_entity_poly.entity_id
_entity_poly.type
_entity_poly.pdbx_seq_one_letter_code
_entity_poly.pdbx_strand_id
1 'polypeptide(L)'
;VSSTVAEPGSKRRSAPRPATAAQDGIATVRLARSTADGGARTAKKRPESTTPAVGHVVETVEIRPSSRVIRRRSEVRRAPVHHLPHHPVEPFTPPAWMLEECQISPARAGEQSEILQLLAGLPAPPTRAEFHAAVDHPDHDSANRLVARLGGRIVGHAEIVPRGLVVGSATLPGAVVDRVAVLPECRGAGHGQRLVKAAEDRMRQTGAVLALSRTRIAASFHELGWSVLGRDCATPGRPTEIMARLLEGPRRGGEAVTMRQWRHVELPAILRIYGQNARRFVGPLDRDENYGRWLVSRGAFDSILVALVGQDRYELHESSARIVGYCIQSGNRVLEIMADPEFAGLEQDILARVCAEAIENDRQEIVYESGASDPLHAAVAGGEGRVAQGDRMIVAKVFKPQVLFEAVAPAVAERVAAAGIRETVELGLDAPSFRGSVIVAEGKGEAKGGRQASVHPGRIGRSYLKLTDDELARLLLGQCDPVEAVAAGRMEPSTQMAVKLAAQLFPRQPLWCPMWDDLPA
;
A
#
# COMPACT_ATOMS: atom_id res chain seq x y z
N VAL A 1 -43.37 37.54 -26.67
CA VAL A 1 -44.69 36.98 -26.91
C VAL A 1 -44.87 35.82 -25.94
N SER A 2 -45.74 36.07 -24.97
CA SER A 2 -46.21 35.16 -23.92
C SER A 2 -46.98 33.97 -24.52
N SER A 3 -46.94 32.80 -23.89
CA SER A 3 -48.18 32.15 -23.43
C SER A 3 -47.86 30.93 -22.55
N THR A 4 -48.42 31.01 -21.40
CA THR A 4 -48.82 30.05 -20.35
C THR A 4 -49.73 28.96 -20.97
N VAL A 5 -49.72 27.72 -20.35
CA VAL A 5 -50.89 26.92 -19.94
C VAL A 5 -50.45 25.52 -19.43
N ALA A 6 -50.64 25.30 -18.15
CA ALA A 6 -51.45 24.35 -17.35
C ALA A 6 -51.01 22.89 -17.22
N GLU A 7 -50.82 22.50 -15.93
CA GLU A 7 -51.00 21.14 -15.39
C GLU A 7 -52.43 20.61 -15.58
N PRO A 8 -52.62 19.28 -15.58
CA PRO A 8 -53.14 18.69 -14.33
C PRO A 8 -52.83 17.19 -14.05
N GLY A 9 -52.94 16.81 -12.82
CA GLY A 9 -53.61 15.57 -12.44
C GLY A 9 -52.80 14.49 -11.71
N SER A 10 -52.85 14.54 -10.39
CA SER A 10 -52.48 13.51 -9.45
C SER A 10 -53.16 12.14 -9.66
N LYS A 11 -52.42 11.05 -9.55
CA LYS A 11 -52.95 9.79 -9.05
C LYS A 11 -51.94 9.12 -8.11
N ARG A 12 -52.27 9.13 -6.83
CA ARG A 12 -51.64 8.33 -5.78
C ARG A 12 -51.79 6.83 -6.08
N ARG A 13 -50.68 6.09 -6.03
CA ARG A 13 -50.71 4.64 -5.80
C ARG A 13 -49.83 4.33 -4.58
N SER A 14 -50.48 3.68 -3.63
CA SER A 14 -49.99 3.18 -2.36
C SER A 14 -48.84 2.18 -2.51
N ALA A 15 -47.75 2.40 -1.80
CA ALA A 15 -46.63 1.45 -1.65
C ALA A 15 -46.93 0.42 -0.53
N PRO A 16 -46.44 -0.80 -0.65
CA PRO A 16 -46.53 -1.80 0.44
C PRO A 16 -45.47 -1.54 1.51
N ARG A 17 -45.81 -1.79 2.76
CA ARG A 17 -44.96 -1.72 3.95
C ARG A 17 -43.81 -2.74 3.87
N PRO A 18 -42.56 -2.42 4.24
CA PRO A 18 -41.54 -3.42 4.49
C PRO A 18 -41.67 -4.01 5.92
N ALA A 19 -41.27 -5.26 6.02
CA ALA A 19 -41.25 -6.07 7.24
C ALA A 19 -40.18 -5.59 8.22
N THR A 20 -40.46 -5.84 9.49
CA THR A 20 -39.67 -5.61 10.69
C THR A 20 -38.17 -5.93 10.56
N ALA A 21 -37.34 -4.91 10.76
CA ALA A 21 -35.90 -5.05 10.95
C ALA A 21 -35.60 -5.48 12.40
N ALA A 22 -34.67 -6.40 12.53
CA ALA A 22 -34.09 -6.83 13.80
C ALA A 22 -33.34 -5.67 14.49
N GLN A 23 -33.47 -5.60 15.80
CA GLN A 23 -32.81 -4.65 16.67
C GLN A 23 -31.32 -5.03 16.77
N ASP A 24 -30.43 -4.23 16.15
CA ASP A 24 -29.00 -4.32 16.40
C ASP A 24 -28.68 -3.64 17.74
N GLY A 25 -28.14 -4.45 18.66
CA GLY A 25 -27.77 -4.02 19.99
C GLY A 25 -26.53 -3.13 19.99
N ILE A 26 -26.65 -1.94 20.58
CA ILE A 26 -25.55 -1.02 20.88
C ILE A 26 -24.73 -1.62 22.03
N ALA A 27 -23.54 -2.14 21.75
CA ALA A 27 -22.61 -2.58 22.78
C ALA A 27 -21.79 -1.37 23.29
N THR A 28 -22.22 -0.80 24.39
CA THR A 28 -21.46 0.22 25.13
C THR A 28 -20.50 -0.49 26.07
N VAL A 29 -19.21 -0.52 25.75
CA VAL A 29 -18.18 -1.05 26.66
C VAL A 29 -17.88 0.01 27.74
N ARG A 30 -18.55 -0.06 28.89
CA ARG A 30 -18.12 0.63 30.12
C ARG A 30 -17.04 -0.23 30.79
N LEU A 31 -15.81 0.22 30.79
CA LEU A 31 -14.74 -0.30 31.63
C LEU A 31 -15.07 0.01 33.09
N ALA A 32 -15.48 -1.03 33.83
CA ALA A 32 -15.73 -0.93 35.26
C ALA A 32 -14.40 -0.74 36.00
N ARG A 33 -14.29 0.30 36.80
CA ARG A 33 -13.21 0.49 37.79
C ARG A 33 -13.45 -0.49 38.93
N SER A 34 -12.52 -1.42 39.15
CA SER A 34 -12.41 -2.18 40.39
C SER A 34 -11.45 -1.44 41.32
N THR A 35 -11.99 -0.77 42.34
CA THR A 35 -11.25 -0.34 43.51
C THR A 35 -11.21 -1.51 44.48
N ALA A 36 -10.02 -2.09 44.67
CA ALA A 36 -9.78 -3.03 45.75
C ALA A 36 -9.55 -2.23 47.05
N ASP A 37 -10.44 -2.43 48.03
CA ASP A 37 -10.20 -2.04 49.40
C ASP A 37 -10.20 -3.30 50.29
N GLY A 38 -9.30 -3.30 51.26
CA GLY A 38 -8.85 -4.45 52.02
C GLY A 38 -9.74 -4.90 53.14
N GLY A 39 -9.61 -6.13 53.54
CA GLY A 39 -10.28 -6.70 54.74
C GLY A 39 -9.85 -8.12 55.02
N ALA A 40 -9.08 -8.30 56.07
CA ALA A 40 -8.51 -9.54 56.56
C ALA A 40 -9.51 -10.48 57.27
N ARG A 41 -9.00 -11.72 57.46
CA ARG A 41 -9.44 -12.82 58.40
C ARG A 41 -10.34 -13.87 57.76
N THR A 42 -10.09 -15.16 57.85
CA THR A 42 -9.62 -16.10 58.87
C THR A 42 -9.52 -17.51 58.28
N ALA A 43 -8.68 -18.34 58.85
CA ALA A 43 -8.37 -19.72 58.48
C ALA A 43 -9.52 -20.71 58.77
N LYS A 44 -9.61 -21.80 57.94
CA LYS A 44 -9.93 -23.16 58.44
C LYS A 44 -9.63 -24.26 57.42
N LYS A 45 -8.71 -25.12 57.85
CA LYS A 45 -8.58 -26.61 57.67
C LYS A 45 -8.85 -27.30 56.34
N ARG A 46 -7.79 -28.03 55.96
CA ARG A 46 -7.67 -29.20 55.08
C ARG A 46 -8.63 -30.35 55.42
N PRO A 47 -8.83 -31.32 54.48
CA PRO A 47 -8.03 -32.54 54.61
C PRO A 47 -7.41 -33.03 53.28
N GLU A 48 -6.45 -33.92 53.50
CA GLU A 48 -5.55 -34.61 52.60
C GLU A 48 -6.22 -35.68 51.74
N SER A 49 -5.67 -35.95 50.54
CA SER A 49 -5.44 -37.34 50.06
C SER A 49 -4.51 -37.36 48.84
N THR A 50 -3.37 -37.92 49.08
CA THR A 50 -2.62 -38.98 48.35
C THR A 50 -2.27 -38.83 46.87
N THR A 51 -1.00 -38.78 46.70
CA THR A 51 -0.07 -38.97 45.57
C THR A 51 -0.31 -40.26 44.75
N PRO A 52 0.23 -40.41 43.48
CA PRO A 52 1.66 -40.69 43.40
C PRO A 52 2.44 -39.92 42.32
N ALA A 53 3.72 -39.83 42.61
CA ALA A 53 4.77 -39.20 41.83
C ALA A 53 5.14 -39.96 40.56
N VAL A 54 5.41 -39.22 39.48
CA VAL A 54 6.29 -39.70 38.40
C VAL A 54 7.40 -38.66 38.24
N GLY A 55 8.60 -39.13 38.54
CA GLY A 55 9.81 -38.31 38.49
C GLY A 55 10.24 -38.05 37.04
N HIS A 56 10.52 -36.82 36.72
CA HIS A 56 11.37 -36.44 35.59
C HIS A 56 12.74 -36.02 36.09
N VAL A 57 13.71 -36.79 35.69
CA VAL A 57 15.14 -36.51 35.85
C VAL A 57 15.50 -35.37 34.90
N VAL A 58 15.95 -34.25 35.47
CA VAL A 58 16.57 -33.18 34.68
C VAL A 58 18.07 -33.43 34.67
N GLU A 59 18.57 -33.84 33.54
CA GLU A 59 20.00 -34.01 33.29
C GLU A 59 20.58 -32.67 32.83
N THR A 60 21.37 -32.04 33.68
CA THR A 60 22.10 -30.81 33.36
C THR A 60 23.40 -31.19 32.67
N VAL A 61 23.54 -30.89 31.38
CA VAL A 61 24.79 -31.10 30.64
C VAL A 61 25.59 -29.80 30.64
N GLU A 62 26.69 -29.78 31.42
CA GLU A 62 27.76 -28.79 31.33
C GLU A 62 28.58 -29.00 30.05
N ILE A 63 28.62 -28.03 29.17
CA ILE A 63 29.50 -28.05 27.97
C ILE A 63 30.77 -27.25 28.30
N ARG A 64 31.90 -27.94 28.48
CA ARG A 64 33.24 -27.34 28.46
C ARG A 64 33.80 -27.35 27.03
N PRO A 65 34.48 -26.28 26.58
CA PRO A 65 35.12 -26.28 25.28
C PRO A 65 36.46 -27.00 25.27
N SER A 66 36.63 -28.03 24.47
CA SER A 66 37.95 -28.55 24.13
C SER A 66 38.09 -28.71 22.61
N SER A 67 39.06 -27.97 22.11
CA SER A 67 39.61 -28.02 20.77
C SER A 67 40.20 -29.39 20.45
N ARG A 68 39.66 -30.11 19.49
CA ARG A 68 40.39 -31.06 18.63
C ARG A 68 39.66 -31.27 17.31
N VAL A 69 40.28 -30.78 16.25
CA VAL A 69 39.89 -31.03 14.87
C VAL A 69 40.20 -32.49 14.55
N ILE A 70 39.19 -33.33 14.40
CA ILE A 70 39.28 -34.64 13.80
C ILE A 70 38.56 -34.62 12.46
N ARG A 71 39.35 -34.60 11.39
CA ARG A 71 38.83 -34.84 10.02
C ARG A 71 38.42 -36.29 9.95
N ARG A 72 37.14 -36.61 10.03
CA ARG A 72 36.58 -37.88 9.56
C ARG A 72 36.12 -37.70 8.13
N ARG A 73 36.80 -38.37 7.17
CA ARG A 73 36.26 -38.64 5.84
C ARG A 73 35.07 -39.56 6.03
N SER A 74 33.87 -39.03 5.86
CA SER A 74 32.67 -39.85 5.66
C SER A 74 32.60 -40.26 4.18
N GLU A 75 32.87 -41.52 3.87
CA GLU A 75 32.49 -42.11 2.59
C GLU A 75 30.96 -42.14 2.53
N VAL A 76 30.39 -41.21 1.79
CA VAL A 76 28.98 -41.27 1.40
C VAL A 76 28.84 -42.38 0.37
N ARG A 77 28.37 -43.56 0.78
CA ARG A 77 27.89 -44.59 -0.15
C ARG A 77 26.74 -43.97 -0.93
N ARG A 78 27.01 -43.61 -2.19
CA ARG A 78 25.98 -43.24 -3.16
C ARG A 78 25.06 -44.45 -3.37
N ALA A 79 23.78 -44.27 -2.98
CA ALA A 79 22.75 -45.22 -3.40
C ALA A 79 22.68 -45.26 -4.93
N PRO A 80 22.40 -46.42 -5.54
CA PRO A 80 22.29 -46.51 -6.99
C PRO A 80 21.16 -45.58 -7.46
N VAL A 81 21.52 -44.63 -8.30
CA VAL A 81 20.56 -43.78 -9.01
C VAL A 81 19.86 -44.72 -10.01
N HIS A 82 18.62 -45.09 -9.72
CA HIS A 82 17.75 -45.70 -10.70
C HIS A 82 17.56 -44.68 -11.82
N HIS A 83 18.22 -44.88 -12.94
CA HIS A 83 17.92 -44.18 -14.19
C HIS A 83 16.50 -44.54 -14.59
N LEU A 84 15.57 -43.61 -14.29
CA LEU A 84 14.27 -43.63 -14.97
C LEU A 84 14.55 -43.57 -16.48
N PRO A 85 13.87 -44.40 -17.30
CA PRO A 85 14.05 -44.33 -18.73
C PRO A 85 13.77 -42.90 -19.20
N HIS A 86 14.79 -42.28 -19.81
CA HIS A 86 14.60 -41.03 -20.53
C HIS A 86 13.66 -41.32 -21.69
N HIS A 87 12.36 -41.02 -21.50
CA HIS A 87 11.50 -40.85 -22.66
C HIS A 87 12.07 -39.65 -23.42
N PRO A 88 12.41 -39.80 -24.71
CA PRO A 88 12.80 -38.66 -25.52
C PRO A 88 11.64 -37.66 -25.46
N VAL A 89 11.91 -36.51 -24.88
CA VAL A 89 10.96 -35.37 -24.95
C VAL A 89 10.91 -34.99 -26.41
N GLU A 90 9.80 -35.31 -27.08
CA GLU A 90 9.60 -34.89 -28.45
C GLU A 90 9.83 -33.38 -28.53
N PRO A 91 10.64 -32.91 -29.51
CA PRO A 91 10.87 -31.47 -29.63
C PRO A 91 9.54 -30.77 -29.83
N PHE A 92 9.22 -29.83 -28.93
CA PHE A 92 8.02 -29.02 -29.05
C PHE A 92 8.04 -28.29 -30.39
N THR A 93 7.14 -28.67 -31.30
CA THR A 93 6.92 -27.97 -32.56
C THR A 93 5.87 -26.89 -32.31
N PRO A 94 6.24 -25.60 -32.34
CA PRO A 94 5.27 -24.54 -32.10
C PRO A 94 4.18 -24.55 -33.19
N PRO A 95 2.89 -24.41 -32.82
CA PRO A 95 1.82 -24.30 -33.80
C PRO A 95 2.00 -23.05 -34.65
N ALA A 96 1.47 -23.04 -35.87
CA ALA A 96 1.69 -22.01 -36.87
C ALA A 96 1.35 -20.58 -36.33
N TRP A 97 0.31 -20.44 -35.52
CA TRP A 97 -0.09 -19.16 -34.92
C TRP A 97 0.98 -18.57 -33.97
N MET A 98 1.84 -19.38 -33.37
CA MET A 98 2.96 -18.90 -32.54
C MET A 98 4.11 -18.29 -33.36
N LEU A 99 4.17 -18.57 -34.64
CA LEU A 99 5.19 -18.05 -35.55
C LEU A 99 4.78 -16.72 -36.18
N GLU A 100 3.54 -16.28 -35.97
CA GLU A 100 3.07 -15.00 -36.49
C GLU A 100 3.63 -13.82 -35.67
N GLU A 101 3.63 -12.65 -36.29
CA GLU A 101 4.06 -11.41 -35.62
C GLU A 101 3.09 -11.03 -34.51
N CYS A 102 3.62 -10.78 -33.32
CA CYS A 102 2.82 -10.33 -32.19
C CYS A 102 2.36 -8.89 -32.39
N GLN A 103 1.05 -8.68 -32.43
CA GLN A 103 0.44 -7.36 -32.51
C GLN A 103 -0.10 -6.95 -31.14
N ILE A 104 0.20 -5.70 -30.71
CA ILE A 104 -0.34 -5.12 -29.49
C ILE A 104 -1.30 -4.00 -29.86
N SER A 105 -2.52 -4.08 -29.33
CA SER A 105 -3.56 -3.09 -29.57
C SER A 105 -4.58 -3.09 -28.42
N PRO A 106 -5.42 -2.06 -28.29
CA PRO A 106 -6.52 -2.08 -27.35
C PRO A 106 -7.42 -3.31 -27.50
N ALA A 107 -8.00 -3.76 -26.39
CA ALA A 107 -9.00 -4.81 -26.38
C ALA A 107 -10.25 -4.37 -27.16
N ARG A 108 -10.85 -5.30 -27.91
CA ARG A 108 -12.07 -5.07 -28.68
C ARG A 108 -13.30 -5.39 -27.85
N ALA A 109 -14.44 -4.83 -28.24
CA ALA A 109 -15.73 -5.24 -27.69
C ALA A 109 -15.92 -6.76 -27.86
N GLY A 110 -16.35 -7.44 -26.81
CA GLY A 110 -16.58 -8.90 -26.82
C GLY A 110 -15.38 -9.76 -26.38
N GLU A 111 -14.16 -9.22 -26.29
CA GLU A 111 -12.95 -9.99 -25.89
C GLU A 111 -12.83 -10.19 -24.37
N GLN A 112 -13.74 -9.65 -23.57
CA GLN A 112 -13.68 -9.68 -22.10
C GLN A 112 -13.59 -11.11 -21.53
N SER A 113 -14.32 -12.07 -22.11
CA SER A 113 -14.31 -13.46 -21.66
C SER A 113 -12.96 -14.13 -21.92
N GLU A 114 -12.34 -13.87 -23.07
CA GLU A 114 -11.03 -14.41 -23.43
C GLU A 114 -9.93 -13.79 -22.55
N ILE A 115 -10.00 -12.49 -22.27
CA ILE A 115 -9.10 -11.79 -21.35
C ILE A 115 -9.24 -12.37 -19.95
N LEU A 116 -10.46 -12.57 -19.43
CA LEU A 116 -10.69 -13.15 -18.12
C LEU A 116 -10.12 -14.57 -18.01
N GLN A 117 -10.28 -15.38 -19.08
CA GLN A 117 -9.71 -16.71 -19.15
C GLN A 117 -8.16 -16.67 -19.13
N LEU A 118 -7.53 -15.74 -19.83
CA LEU A 118 -6.08 -15.54 -19.77
C LEU A 118 -5.63 -15.13 -18.35
N LEU A 119 -6.36 -14.23 -17.69
CA LEU A 119 -6.06 -13.77 -16.35
C LEU A 119 -6.24 -14.86 -15.28
N ALA A 120 -7.07 -15.89 -15.55
CA ALA A 120 -7.21 -17.06 -14.66
C ALA A 120 -5.89 -17.83 -14.46
N GLY A 121 -4.90 -17.63 -15.35
CA GLY A 121 -3.54 -18.18 -15.20
C GLY A 121 -2.60 -17.37 -14.30
N LEU A 122 -3.06 -16.27 -13.68
CA LEU A 122 -2.28 -15.51 -12.70
C LEU A 122 -2.23 -16.25 -11.34
N PRO A 123 -1.20 -16.00 -10.51
CA PRO A 123 -1.13 -16.56 -9.15
C PRO A 123 -2.29 -16.14 -8.24
N ALA A 124 -2.85 -14.95 -8.47
CA ALA A 124 -4.05 -14.44 -7.82
C ALA A 124 -4.99 -13.94 -8.92
N PRO A 125 -5.80 -14.83 -9.53
CA PRO A 125 -6.66 -14.46 -10.62
C PRO A 125 -7.84 -13.61 -10.13
N PRO A 126 -8.26 -12.58 -10.88
CA PRO A 126 -9.45 -11.83 -10.53
C PRO A 126 -10.70 -12.72 -10.64
N THR A 127 -11.62 -12.58 -9.72
CA THR A 127 -12.96 -13.14 -9.88
C THR A 127 -13.69 -12.42 -11.02
N ARG A 128 -14.77 -13.02 -11.52
CA ARG A 128 -15.60 -12.39 -12.54
C ARG A 128 -16.17 -11.04 -12.05
N ALA A 129 -16.57 -10.97 -10.78
CA ALA A 129 -17.10 -9.73 -10.21
C ALA A 129 -16.06 -8.61 -10.17
N GLU A 130 -14.85 -8.92 -9.73
CA GLU A 130 -13.73 -7.99 -9.69
C GLU A 130 -13.31 -7.51 -11.08
N PHE A 131 -13.30 -8.41 -12.07
CA PHE A 131 -13.01 -8.06 -13.45
C PHE A 131 -14.05 -7.08 -14.01
N HIS A 132 -15.34 -7.32 -13.76
CA HIS A 132 -16.40 -6.42 -14.19
C HIS A 132 -16.40 -5.10 -13.41
N ALA A 133 -16.10 -5.12 -12.11
CA ALA A 133 -15.96 -3.89 -11.34
C ALA A 133 -14.89 -2.95 -11.91
N ALA A 134 -13.80 -3.51 -12.49
CA ALA A 134 -12.80 -2.71 -13.17
C ALA A 134 -13.32 -2.04 -14.46
N VAL A 135 -14.28 -2.68 -15.15
CA VAL A 135 -14.94 -2.08 -16.32
C VAL A 135 -15.92 -0.98 -15.91
N ASP A 136 -16.55 -1.12 -14.75
CA ASP A 136 -17.49 -0.13 -14.20
C ASP A 136 -16.79 1.06 -13.51
N HIS A 137 -15.45 1.12 -13.55
CA HIS A 137 -14.70 2.23 -12.99
C HIS A 137 -15.03 3.56 -13.69
N PRO A 138 -15.21 4.69 -12.94
CA PRO A 138 -15.57 5.98 -13.52
C PRO A 138 -14.60 6.48 -14.62
N ASP A 139 -13.30 6.17 -14.48
CA ASP A 139 -12.27 6.54 -15.45
C ASP A 139 -11.92 5.40 -16.42
N HIS A 140 -12.82 4.40 -16.56
CA HIS A 140 -12.57 3.29 -17.48
C HIS A 140 -12.56 3.77 -18.94
N ASP A 141 -11.44 3.50 -19.61
CA ASP A 141 -11.29 3.66 -21.05
C ASP A 141 -10.82 2.32 -21.65
N SER A 142 -11.61 1.75 -22.53
CA SER A 142 -11.26 0.49 -23.20
C SER A 142 -9.92 0.54 -23.95
N ALA A 143 -9.49 1.73 -24.40
CA ALA A 143 -8.17 1.94 -25.00
C ALA A 143 -7.00 1.73 -24.03
N ASN A 144 -7.26 1.74 -22.73
CA ASN A 144 -6.27 1.49 -21.69
C ASN A 144 -6.11 -0.01 -21.33
N ARG A 145 -6.93 -0.89 -21.93
CA ARG A 145 -6.78 -2.34 -21.81
C ARG A 145 -6.10 -2.88 -23.05
N LEU A 146 -4.81 -3.20 -22.93
CA LEU A 146 -3.98 -3.66 -24.03
C LEU A 146 -3.93 -5.18 -24.09
N VAL A 147 -3.98 -5.73 -25.29
CA VAL A 147 -3.81 -7.16 -25.54
C VAL A 147 -2.74 -7.41 -26.59
N ALA A 148 -1.95 -8.47 -26.37
CA ALA A 148 -1.02 -9.01 -27.34
C ALA A 148 -1.69 -10.16 -28.09
N ARG A 149 -1.65 -10.14 -29.42
CA ARG A 149 -2.25 -11.15 -30.29
C ARG A 149 -1.21 -11.82 -31.16
N LEU A 150 -1.30 -13.14 -31.23
CA LEU A 150 -0.57 -13.98 -32.20
C LEU A 150 -1.60 -14.77 -32.99
N GLY A 151 -1.59 -14.68 -34.32
CA GLY A 151 -2.55 -15.38 -35.16
C GLY A 151 -4.02 -15.09 -34.82
N GLY A 152 -4.31 -13.87 -34.37
CA GLY A 152 -5.65 -13.47 -33.93
C GLY A 152 -6.01 -13.88 -32.48
N ARG A 153 -5.26 -14.81 -31.85
CA ARG A 153 -5.48 -15.27 -30.47
C ARG A 153 -4.86 -14.30 -29.46
N ILE A 154 -5.57 -13.99 -28.38
CA ILE A 154 -5.04 -13.20 -27.26
C ILE A 154 -4.06 -14.07 -26.46
N VAL A 155 -2.79 -13.65 -26.41
CA VAL A 155 -1.71 -14.34 -25.69
C VAL A 155 -1.16 -13.52 -24.53
N GLY A 156 -1.53 -12.26 -24.42
CA GLY A 156 -1.11 -11.39 -23.31
C GLY A 156 -2.05 -10.23 -23.08
N HIS A 157 -1.98 -9.66 -21.89
CA HIS A 157 -2.82 -8.57 -21.42
C HIS A 157 -2.01 -7.62 -20.52
N ALA A 158 -2.34 -6.34 -20.57
CA ALA A 158 -1.92 -5.33 -19.60
C ALA A 158 -3.03 -4.29 -19.44
N GLU A 159 -3.29 -3.84 -18.24
CA GLU A 159 -4.26 -2.80 -17.93
C GLU A 159 -3.56 -1.53 -17.45
N ILE A 160 -3.99 -0.39 -17.97
CA ILE A 160 -3.52 0.94 -17.56
C ILE A 160 -4.68 1.59 -16.81
N VAL A 161 -4.46 1.95 -15.56
CA VAL A 161 -5.47 2.60 -14.74
C VAL A 161 -4.99 4.03 -14.44
N PRO A 162 -5.52 5.07 -15.13
CA PRO A 162 -5.17 6.46 -14.84
C PRO A 162 -5.53 6.81 -13.40
N ARG A 163 -4.62 7.51 -12.70
CA ARG A 163 -4.79 7.91 -11.29
C ARG A 163 -4.06 9.20 -10.99
N GLY A 164 -4.61 9.99 -10.08
CA GLY A 164 -3.83 10.96 -9.33
C GLY A 164 -2.90 10.25 -8.35
N LEU A 165 -1.61 10.53 -8.39
CA LEU A 165 -0.62 9.99 -7.47
C LEU A 165 -0.20 11.06 -6.48
N VAL A 166 -0.32 10.77 -5.18
CA VAL A 166 0.06 11.69 -4.12
C VAL A 166 1.57 11.63 -3.91
N VAL A 167 2.23 12.78 -4.03
CA VAL A 167 3.66 12.96 -3.78
C VAL A 167 3.85 14.18 -2.88
N GLY A 168 4.00 13.96 -1.59
CA GLY A 168 3.99 15.03 -0.59
C GLY A 168 2.67 15.82 -0.60
N SER A 169 2.73 17.14 -0.80
CA SER A 169 1.54 18.00 -0.88
C SER A 169 0.90 18.06 -2.26
N ALA A 170 1.53 17.47 -3.29
CA ALA A 170 1.07 17.52 -4.68
C ALA A 170 0.35 16.25 -5.08
N THR A 171 -0.66 16.39 -5.95
CA THR A 171 -1.26 15.28 -6.71
C THR A 171 -0.83 15.42 -8.16
N LEU A 172 -0.19 14.37 -8.69
CA LEU A 172 0.35 14.35 -10.04
C LEU A 172 -0.48 13.43 -10.94
N PRO A 173 -0.73 13.81 -12.20
CA PRO A 173 -1.27 12.89 -13.18
C PRO A 173 -0.37 11.66 -13.32
N GLY A 174 -0.90 10.49 -13.08
CA GLY A 174 -0.18 9.25 -13.14
C GLY A 174 -1.03 8.10 -13.62
N ALA A 175 -0.48 6.90 -13.57
CA ALA A 175 -1.21 5.69 -13.86
C ALA A 175 -0.64 4.50 -13.07
N VAL A 176 -1.48 3.50 -12.87
CA VAL A 176 -1.08 2.18 -12.40
C VAL A 176 -1.09 1.22 -13.58
N VAL A 177 0.00 0.46 -13.76
CA VAL A 177 0.03 -0.68 -14.70
C VAL A 177 -0.29 -1.94 -13.90
N ASP A 178 -1.38 -2.58 -14.26
CA ASP A 178 -1.90 -3.74 -13.54
C ASP A 178 -2.16 -4.92 -14.48
N ARG A 179 -2.29 -6.13 -13.91
CA ARG A 179 -2.68 -7.38 -14.59
C ARG A 179 -1.89 -7.67 -15.85
N VAL A 180 -0.56 -7.46 -15.79
CA VAL A 180 0.33 -7.87 -16.87
C VAL A 180 0.42 -9.39 -16.88
N ALA A 181 -0.18 -10.02 -17.86
CA ALA A 181 -0.24 -11.47 -18.02
C ALA A 181 0.20 -11.90 -19.41
N VAL A 182 0.86 -13.07 -19.50
CA VAL A 182 1.19 -13.74 -20.76
C VAL A 182 0.92 -15.22 -20.59
N LEU A 183 0.29 -15.83 -21.58
CA LEU A 183 0.04 -17.29 -21.59
C LEU A 183 1.34 -18.06 -21.30
N PRO A 184 1.30 -19.11 -20.47
CA PRO A 184 2.49 -19.86 -20.10
C PRO A 184 3.33 -20.32 -21.30
N GLU A 185 2.69 -20.82 -22.35
CA GLU A 185 3.33 -21.29 -23.58
C GLU A 185 3.98 -20.18 -24.43
N CYS A 186 3.61 -18.90 -24.19
CA CYS A 186 4.15 -17.74 -24.90
C CYS A 186 5.16 -16.95 -24.05
N ARG A 187 5.47 -17.40 -22.82
CA ARG A 187 6.44 -16.73 -21.95
C ARG A 187 7.87 -16.88 -22.51
N GLY A 188 8.74 -15.94 -22.13
CA GLY A 188 10.13 -15.92 -22.61
C GLY A 188 10.34 -15.29 -23.98
N ALA A 189 9.27 -15.06 -24.77
CA ALA A 189 9.34 -14.45 -26.10
C ALA A 189 9.29 -12.88 -26.09
N GLY A 190 9.40 -12.26 -24.92
CA GLY A 190 9.41 -10.79 -24.77
C GLY A 190 8.03 -10.11 -24.86
N HIS A 191 6.93 -10.86 -24.96
CA HIS A 191 5.58 -10.27 -25.11
C HIS A 191 5.16 -9.42 -23.91
N GLY A 192 5.53 -9.82 -22.68
CA GLY A 192 5.27 -9.04 -21.47
C GLY A 192 5.98 -7.67 -21.49
N GLN A 193 7.25 -7.64 -21.88
CA GLN A 193 8.02 -6.39 -22.01
C GLN A 193 7.42 -5.48 -23.10
N ARG A 194 7.01 -6.05 -24.24
CA ARG A 194 6.34 -5.29 -25.31
C ARG A 194 5.01 -4.71 -24.85
N LEU A 195 4.22 -5.44 -24.05
CA LEU A 195 2.98 -4.95 -23.43
C LEU A 195 3.24 -3.78 -22.49
N VAL A 196 4.22 -3.91 -21.58
CA VAL A 196 4.58 -2.83 -20.65
C VAL A 196 5.06 -1.60 -21.43
N LYS A 197 5.87 -1.77 -22.49
CA LYS A 197 6.33 -0.66 -23.33
C LYS A 197 5.16 0.03 -24.04
N ALA A 198 4.22 -0.73 -24.60
CA ALA A 198 3.02 -0.16 -25.22
C ALA A 198 2.15 0.58 -24.18
N ALA A 199 2.07 0.07 -22.94
CA ALA A 199 1.42 0.75 -21.84
C ALA A 199 2.13 2.08 -21.48
N GLU A 200 3.48 2.10 -21.44
CA GLU A 200 4.24 3.33 -21.24
C GLU A 200 3.95 4.38 -22.31
N ASP A 201 3.90 3.96 -23.58
CA ASP A 201 3.61 4.88 -24.70
C ASP A 201 2.21 5.46 -24.58
N ARG A 202 1.23 4.64 -24.19
CA ARG A 202 -0.14 5.11 -23.94
C ARG A 202 -0.20 6.08 -22.76
N MET A 203 0.49 5.79 -21.65
CA MET A 203 0.55 6.68 -20.49
C MET A 203 1.22 8.03 -20.82
N ARG A 204 2.29 8.04 -21.64
CA ARG A 204 2.90 9.28 -22.12
C ARG A 204 1.92 10.11 -22.96
N GLN A 205 1.15 9.46 -23.84
CA GLN A 205 0.13 10.12 -24.67
C GLN A 205 -0.97 10.75 -23.81
N THR A 206 -1.39 10.11 -22.73
CA THR A 206 -2.40 10.63 -21.80
C THR A 206 -1.85 11.65 -20.79
N GLY A 207 -0.56 11.95 -20.86
CA GLY A 207 0.05 13.02 -20.07
C GLY A 207 0.56 12.61 -18.70
N ALA A 208 0.63 11.32 -18.39
CA ALA A 208 1.15 10.84 -17.12
C ALA A 208 2.55 11.39 -16.82
N VAL A 209 2.78 11.80 -15.58
CA VAL A 209 4.07 12.25 -15.05
C VAL A 209 4.88 11.05 -14.57
N LEU A 210 4.22 10.11 -13.91
CA LEU A 210 4.81 8.88 -13.42
C LEU A 210 3.79 7.73 -13.46
N ALA A 211 4.30 6.50 -13.42
CA ALA A 211 3.50 5.30 -13.27
C ALA A 211 3.99 4.46 -12.10
N LEU A 212 3.07 3.72 -11.48
CA LEU A 212 3.34 2.70 -10.47
C LEU A 212 2.90 1.33 -10.97
N SER A 213 3.51 0.28 -10.43
CA SER A 213 3.02 -1.08 -10.56
C SER A 213 3.43 -1.90 -9.34
N ARG A 214 2.60 -2.87 -8.96
CA ARG A 214 2.97 -3.95 -8.04
C ARG A 214 3.25 -5.21 -8.83
N THR A 215 4.41 -5.79 -8.63
CA THR A 215 4.85 -6.92 -9.46
C THR A 215 5.70 -7.92 -8.69
N ARG A 216 5.57 -9.20 -9.04
CA ARG A 216 6.49 -10.27 -8.62
C ARG A 216 7.70 -10.40 -9.55
N ILE A 217 7.66 -9.76 -10.73
CA ILE A 217 8.69 -9.84 -11.77
C ILE A 217 9.43 -8.50 -11.95
N ALA A 218 9.82 -7.89 -10.83
CA ALA A 218 10.46 -6.56 -10.83
C ALA A 218 11.70 -6.46 -11.74
N ALA A 219 12.45 -7.55 -11.94
CA ALA A 219 13.59 -7.58 -12.86
C ALA A 219 13.20 -7.20 -14.28
N SER A 220 12.08 -7.74 -14.80
CA SER A 220 11.59 -7.42 -16.14
C SER A 220 11.16 -5.95 -16.29
N PHE A 221 10.63 -5.35 -15.22
CA PHE A 221 10.32 -3.92 -15.19
C PHE A 221 11.61 -3.08 -15.12
N HIS A 222 12.60 -3.52 -14.34
CA HIS A 222 13.89 -2.83 -14.21
C HIS A 222 14.64 -2.79 -15.56
N GLU A 223 14.61 -3.87 -16.35
CA GLU A 223 15.16 -3.90 -17.71
C GLU A 223 14.52 -2.86 -18.64
N LEU A 224 13.28 -2.46 -18.38
CA LEU A 224 12.58 -1.37 -19.07
C LEU A 224 12.84 0.01 -18.42
N GLY A 225 13.73 0.09 -17.43
CA GLY A 225 14.10 1.32 -16.73
C GLY A 225 13.05 1.77 -15.70
N TRP A 226 12.29 0.84 -15.12
CA TRP A 226 11.48 1.11 -13.94
C TRP A 226 12.34 0.98 -12.69
N SER A 227 12.13 1.89 -11.75
CA SER A 227 12.83 1.93 -10.48
C SER A 227 12.10 1.09 -9.43
N VAL A 228 12.84 0.25 -8.71
CA VAL A 228 12.29 -0.47 -7.55
C VAL A 228 12.27 0.47 -6.35
N LEU A 229 11.08 0.79 -5.86
CA LEU A 229 10.89 1.68 -4.71
C LEU A 229 10.91 0.92 -3.39
N GLY A 230 10.28 -0.24 -3.34
CA GLY A 230 10.14 -1.02 -2.13
C GLY A 230 9.32 -2.29 -2.35
N ARG A 231 8.71 -2.76 -1.29
CA ARG A 231 7.94 -4.01 -1.27
C ARG A 231 6.68 -3.84 -0.41
N ASP A 232 5.61 -4.55 -0.76
CA ASP A 232 4.44 -4.69 0.11
C ASP A 232 4.85 -5.26 1.47
N CYS A 233 4.19 -4.80 2.52
CA CYS A 233 4.44 -5.27 3.88
C CYS A 233 3.14 -5.72 4.51
N ALA A 234 3.18 -6.89 5.14
CA ALA A 234 2.09 -7.45 5.90
C ALA A 234 2.66 -8.09 7.17
N THR A 235 1.95 -8.00 8.26
CA THR A 235 2.40 -8.61 9.53
C THR A 235 1.26 -9.44 10.10
N PRO A 236 1.40 -10.77 10.14
CA PRO A 236 0.46 -11.63 10.84
C PRO A 236 0.65 -11.52 12.35
N GLY A 237 -0.44 -11.65 13.11
CA GLY A 237 -0.37 -11.66 14.55
C GLY A 237 -1.62 -12.24 15.19
N ARG A 238 -1.47 -12.79 16.40
CA ARG A 238 -2.58 -13.33 17.17
C ARG A 238 -3.32 -12.21 17.89
N PRO A 239 -4.65 -12.06 17.71
CA PRO A 239 -5.42 -10.97 18.30
C PRO A 239 -5.25 -10.83 19.82
N THR A 240 -5.18 -11.95 20.54
CA THR A 240 -4.98 -11.97 22.00
C THR A 240 -3.63 -11.41 22.43
N GLU A 241 -2.57 -11.74 21.70
CA GLU A 241 -1.21 -11.26 21.99
C GLU A 241 -1.06 -9.78 21.64
N ILE A 242 -1.65 -9.36 20.51
CA ILE A 242 -1.68 -7.94 20.11
C ILE A 242 -2.41 -7.12 21.16
N MET A 243 -3.60 -7.58 21.58
CA MET A 243 -4.40 -6.92 22.60
C MET A 243 -3.62 -6.76 23.91
N ALA A 244 -2.93 -7.81 24.38
CA ALA A 244 -2.11 -7.76 25.59
C ALA A 244 -1.04 -6.65 25.48
N ARG A 245 -0.30 -6.60 24.36
CA ARG A 245 0.73 -5.57 24.12
C ARG A 245 0.16 -4.17 24.08
N LEU A 246 -1.00 -3.98 23.42
CA LEU A 246 -1.65 -2.67 23.34
C LEU A 246 -2.16 -2.19 24.70
N LEU A 247 -2.59 -3.10 25.58
CA LEU A 247 -3.02 -2.77 26.94
C LEU A 247 -1.87 -2.43 27.89
N GLU A 248 -0.67 -2.98 27.65
CA GLU A 248 0.55 -2.66 28.40
C GLU A 248 1.17 -1.34 27.96
N GLY A 249 0.86 -0.88 26.75
CA GLY A 249 1.36 0.38 26.18
C GLY A 249 0.76 1.64 26.84
N PRO A 250 1.30 2.81 26.51
CA PRO A 250 0.76 4.08 26.99
C PRO A 250 -0.67 4.26 26.46
N ARG A 251 -1.60 4.51 27.36
CA ARG A 251 -2.98 4.80 26.97
C ARG A 251 -3.10 6.19 26.40
N ARG A 252 -3.86 6.33 25.33
CA ARG A 252 -4.23 7.63 24.79
C ARG A 252 -4.98 8.43 25.87
N GLY A 253 -4.52 9.63 26.13
CA GLY A 253 -5.26 10.64 26.89
C GLY A 253 -6.27 11.36 25.97
N GLY A 254 -7.18 12.13 26.54
CA GLY A 254 -8.09 13.01 25.81
C GLY A 254 -9.53 12.54 25.75
N GLU A 255 -10.25 13.00 24.75
CA GLU A 255 -11.69 12.79 24.58
C GLU A 255 -12.05 11.32 24.36
N ALA A 256 -13.16 10.89 24.96
CA ALA A 256 -13.67 9.53 24.79
C ALA A 256 -14.08 9.27 23.34
N VAL A 257 -13.66 8.13 22.79
CA VAL A 257 -13.96 7.73 21.44
C VAL A 257 -14.89 6.52 21.47
N THR A 258 -15.94 6.57 20.66
CA THR A 258 -16.86 5.44 20.42
C THR A 258 -16.54 4.84 19.06
N MET A 259 -16.63 3.50 18.94
CA MET A 259 -16.37 2.80 17.67
C MET A 259 -17.57 1.96 17.27
N ARG A 260 -17.95 2.04 15.99
CA ARG A 260 -19.05 1.28 15.39
C ARG A 260 -18.84 1.03 13.90
N GLN A 261 -19.68 0.20 13.32
CA GLN A 261 -19.76 0.06 11.87
C GLN A 261 -20.17 1.40 11.23
N TRP A 262 -19.57 1.70 10.09
CA TRP A 262 -19.81 2.93 9.34
C TRP A 262 -21.20 2.97 8.70
N ARG A 263 -21.60 4.15 8.27
CA ARG A 263 -22.78 4.38 7.43
C ARG A 263 -22.33 4.92 6.07
N HIS A 264 -22.98 4.52 4.98
CA HIS A 264 -22.58 4.94 3.63
C HIS A 264 -22.46 6.46 3.44
N VAL A 265 -23.27 7.24 4.15
CA VAL A 265 -23.24 8.71 4.14
C VAL A 265 -21.97 9.29 4.77
N GLU A 266 -21.15 8.49 5.44
CA GLU A 266 -19.94 8.89 6.14
C GLU A 266 -18.69 8.80 5.27
N LEU A 267 -18.83 8.32 4.02
CA LEU A 267 -17.72 8.23 3.07
C LEU A 267 -16.89 9.53 2.96
N PRO A 268 -17.50 10.75 2.88
CA PRO A 268 -16.72 11.99 2.82
C PRO A 268 -15.77 12.18 4.00
N ALA A 269 -16.17 11.75 5.21
CA ALA A 269 -15.29 11.82 6.39
C ALA A 269 -14.11 10.86 6.31
N ILE A 270 -14.32 9.64 5.80
CA ILE A 270 -13.27 8.65 5.55
C ILE A 270 -12.27 9.20 4.52
N LEU A 271 -12.76 9.74 3.40
CA LEU A 271 -11.90 10.32 2.36
C LEU A 271 -11.12 11.53 2.87
N ARG A 272 -11.71 12.36 3.72
CA ARG A 272 -11.01 13.49 4.38
C ARG A 272 -9.85 13.00 5.24
N ILE A 273 -10.07 12.00 6.10
CA ILE A 273 -9.02 11.43 6.97
C ILE A 273 -7.94 10.78 6.12
N TYR A 274 -8.33 10.03 5.09
CA TYR A 274 -7.38 9.47 4.14
C TYR A 274 -6.50 10.57 3.51
N GLY A 275 -7.08 11.60 2.93
CA GLY A 275 -6.36 12.69 2.27
C GLY A 275 -5.38 13.44 3.20
N GLN A 276 -5.72 13.59 4.49
CA GLN A 276 -4.84 14.19 5.50
C GLN A 276 -3.59 13.31 5.76
N ASN A 277 -3.76 11.98 5.75
CA ASN A 277 -2.69 11.03 6.04
C ASN A 277 -1.89 10.65 4.80
N ALA A 278 -2.51 10.51 3.63
CA ALA A 278 -1.87 10.09 2.38
C ALA A 278 -0.65 10.95 2.02
N ARG A 279 -0.70 12.25 2.34
CA ARG A 279 0.40 13.21 2.08
C ARG A 279 1.70 12.92 2.84
N ARG A 280 1.67 12.03 3.82
CA ARG A 280 2.86 11.61 4.59
C ARG A 280 3.63 10.51 3.88
N PHE A 281 3.04 9.90 2.84
CA PHE A 281 3.58 8.75 2.14
C PHE A 281 3.85 9.06 0.67
N VAL A 282 4.66 8.21 0.06
CA VAL A 282 4.78 8.09 -1.38
C VAL A 282 4.05 6.81 -1.80
N GLY A 283 3.21 6.90 -2.85
CA GLY A 283 2.48 5.77 -3.39
C GLY A 283 0.96 5.79 -3.23
N PRO A 284 0.35 6.52 -2.24
CA PRO A 284 -1.10 6.62 -2.19
C PRO A 284 -1.68 7.24 -3.46
N LEU A 285 -2.87 6.77 -3.81
CA LEU A 285 -3.66 7.34 -4.90
C LEU A 285 -4.50 8.50 -4.36
N ASP A 286 -4.79 9.47 -5.21
CA ASP A 286 -5.78 10.49 -4.89
C ASP A 286 -7.18 9.85 -4.92
N ARG A 287 -7.94 10.00 -3.81
CA ARG A 287 -9.30 9.46 -3.68
C ARG A 287 -10.31 10.59 -3.67
N ASP A 288 -10.81 10.96 -4.85
CA ASP A 288 -11.96 11.81 -4.96
C ASP A 288 -13.27 11.07 -4.57
N GLU A 289 -14.38 11.78 -4.54
CA GLU A 289 -15.67 11.21 -4.13
C GLU A 289 -16.15 10.11 -5.10
N ASN A 290 -15.94 10.27 -6.41
CA ASN A 290 -16.36 9.30 -7.42
C ASN A 290 -15.56 8.00 -7.27
N TYR A 291 -14.25 8.13 -7.13
CA TYR A 291 -13.39 6.97 -6.90
C TYR A 291 -13.69 6.29 -5.54
N GLY A 292 -13.93 7.07 -4.50
CA GLY A 292 -14.35 6.54 -3.20
C GLY A 292 -15.67 5.77 -3.26
N ARG A 293 -16.67 6.28 -3.97
CA ARG A 293 -17.94 5.57 -4.20
C ARG A 293 -17.74 4.27 -4.96
N TRP A 294 -16.88 4.28 -5.98
CA TRP A 294 -16.54 3.07 -6.71
C TRP A 294 -15.81 2.04 -5.84
N LEU A 295 -14.86 2.46 -4.99
CA LEU A 295 -14.18 1.58 -4.02
C LEU A 295 -15.19 0.88 -3.10
N VAL A 296 -16.21 1.60 -2.64
CA VAL A 296 -17.29 1.04 -1.83
C VAL A 296 -18.16 0.08 -2.66
N SER A 297 -18.59 0.49 -3.87
CA SER A 297 -19.47 -0.33 -4.71
C SER A 297 -18.82 -1.63 -5.17
N ARG A 298 -17.51 -1.64 -5.31
CA ARG A 298 -16.72 -2.82 -5.65
C ARG A 298 -16.81 -3.94 -4.60
N GLY A 299 -17.07 -3.57 -3.33
CA GLY A 299 -17.28 -4.54 -2.25
C GLY A 299 -16.05 -5.36 -1.88
N ALA A 300 -14.82 -4.84 -2.13
CA ALA A 300 -13.57 -5.53 -1.78
C ALA A 300 -13.20 -5.32 -0.30
N PHE A 301 -14.19 -5.38 0.58
CA PHE A 301 -14.05 -5.31 2.03
C PHE A 301 -15.27 -5.96 2.70
N ASP A 302 -15.11 -6.46 3.91
CA ASP A 302 -16.21 -7.03 4.69
C ASP A 302 -16.78 -6.00 5.67
N SER A 303 -15.92 -5.15 6.23
CA SER A 303 -16.36 -4.15 7.21
C SER A 303 -15.51 -2.88 7.14
N ILE A 304 -16.17 -1.77 7.46
CA ILE A 304 -15.51 -0.49 7.76
C ILE A 304 -15.94 -0.07 9.16
N LEU A 305 -14.98 0.00 10.06
CA LEU A 305 -15.16 0.50 11.42
C LEU A 305 -14.82 1.98 11.45
N VAL A 306 -15.65 2.81 12.11
CA VAL A 306 -15.37 4.24 12.33
C VAL A 306 -15.25 4.55 13.81
N ALA A 307 -14.32 5.45 14.12
CA ALA A 307 -14.10 6.01 15.44
C ALA A 307 -14.67 7.42 15.50
N LEU A 308 -15.49 7.70 16.51
CA LEU A 308 -16.26 8.94 16.64
C LEU A 308 -16.04 9.61 17.99
N VAL A 309 -16.07 10.93 17.97
CA VAL A 309 -16.08 11.80 19.13
C VAL A 309 -17.40 12.60 19.14
N GLY A 310 -18.00 12.79 20.32
CA GLY A 310 -19.29 13.45 20.47
C GLY A 310 -20.46 12.48 20.57
N GLN A 311 -21.68 13.02 20.56
CA GLN A 311 -22.91 12.21 20.66
C GLN A 311 -23.31 11.71 19.27
N ASP A 312 -23.27 10.38 19.10
CA ASP A 312 -23.78 9.72 17.89
C ASP A 312 -25.28 9.47 18.03
N ARG A 313 -26.06 9.95 17.07
CA ARG A 313 -27.50 9.73 16.96
C ARG A 313 -27.82 9.13 15.60
N TYR A 314 -28.93 8.37 15.55
CA TYR A 314 -29.34 7.74 14.30
C TYR A 314 -29.67 8.80 13.23
N GLU A 315 -30.35 9.86 13.64
CA GLU A 315 -30.65 11.00 12.75
C GLU A 315 -29.44 11.93 12.65
N LEU A 316 -28.85 12.02 11.46
CA LEU A 316 -27.59 12.77 11.22
C LEU A 316 -27.67 14.24 11.60
N HIS A 317 -28.83 14.89 11.39
CA HIS A 317 -29.02 16.30 11.74
C HIS A 317 -29.06 16.58 13.26
N GLU A 318 -29.29 15.53 14.07
CA GLU A 318 -29.22 15.59 15.52
C GLU A 318 -27.89 15.10 16.10
N SER A 319 -27.05 14.49 15.25
CA SER A 319 -25.74 13.96 15.65
C SER A 319 -24.70 15.07 15.71
N SER A 320 -24.04 15.21 16.86
CA SER A 320 -22.84 16.03 17.01
C SER A 320 -21.54 15.20 16.85
N ALA A 321 -21.66 13.92 16.48
CA ALA A 321 -20.51 13.05 16.33
C ALA A 321 -19.65 13.47 15.13
N ARG A 322 -18.33 13.54 15.36
CA ARG A 322 -17.31 13.73 14.34
C ARG A 322 -16.53 12.44 14.17
N ILE A 323 -16.42 11.94 12.94
CA ILE A 323 -15.55 10.81 12.63
C ILE A 323 -14.10 11.29 12.66
N VAL A 324 -13.29 10.63 13.47
CA VAL A 324 -11.89 10.95 13.75
C VAL A 324 -10.93 9.81 13.41
N GLY A 325 -11.44 8.65 13.00
CA GLY A 325 -10.64 7.53 12.55
C GLY A 325 -11.48 6.46 11.90
N TYR A 326 -10.82 5.53 11.19
CA TYR A 326 -11.49 4.40 10.56
C TYR A 326 -10.53 3.22 10.38
N CYS A 327 -11.12 2.05 10.15
CA CYS A 327 -10.42 0.83 9.75
C CYS A 327 -11.20 0.12 8.66
N ILE A 328 -10.50 -0.38 7.64
CA ILE A 328 -11.07 -1.21 6.56
C ILE A 328 -10.52 -2.63 6.69
N GLN A 329 -11.42 -3.61 6.69
CA GLN A 329 -11.10 -5.03 6.87
C GLN A 329 -11.66 -5.88 5.74
N SER A 330 -10.94 -6.94 5.38
CA SER A 330 -11.39 -8.00 4.48
C SER A 330 -10.87 -9.35 4.96
N GLY A 331 -11.77 -10.27 5.34
CA GLY A 331 -11.42 -11.52 5.99
C GLY A 331 -10.70 -11.31 7.32
N ASN A 332 -9.52 -11.89 7.44
CA ASN A 332 -8.62 -11.65 8.57
C ASN A 332 -7.60 -10.51 8.30
N ARG A 333 -7.70 -9.83 7.16
CA ARG A 333 -6.79 -8.76 6.76
C ARG A 333 -7.31 -7.41 7.22
N VAL A 334 -6.45 -6.63 7.84
CA VAL A 334 -6.63 -5.21 8.14
C VAL A 334 -5.94 -4.43 7.03
N LEU A 335 -6.73 -3.92 6.08
CA LEU A 335 -6.23 -3.31 4.87
C LEU A 335 -5.75 -1.87 5.08
N GLU A 336 -6.39 -1.16 6.03
CA GLU A 336 -6.13 0.26 6.27
C GLU A 336 -6.63 0.67 7.66
N ILE A 337 -5.79 1.33 8.45
CA ILE A 337 -6.17 2.03 9.68
C ILE A 337 -5.66 3.47 9.56
N MET A 338 -6.55 4.43 9.75
CA MET A 338 -6.23 5.86 9.70
C MET A 338 -6.94 6.62 10.81
N ALA A 339 -6.24 7.59 11.38
CA ALA A 339 -6.82 8.53 12.33
C ALA A 339 -6.58 9.98 11.89
N ASP A 340 -7.46 10.87 12.32
CA ASP A 340 -7.24 12.30 12.20
C ASP A 340 -5.95 12.66 12.96
N PRO A 341 -5.00 13.38 12.35
CA PRO A 341 -3.71 13.71 12.97
C PRO A 341 -3.77 14.38 14.35
N GLU A 342 -4.91 14.98 14.69
CA GLU A 342 -5.15 15.57 16.02
C GLU A 342 -5.32 14.49 17.12
N PHE A 343 -5.59 13.24 16.74
CA PHE A 343 -5.87 12.13 17.66
C PHE A 343 -4.72 11.11 17.69
N ALA A 344 -3.52 11.56 18.08
CA ALA A 344 -2.35 10.69 18.17
C ALA A 344 -2.62 9.45 19.04
N GLY A 345 -2.27 8.26 18.53
CA GLY A 345 -2.47 6.97 19.21
C GLY A 345 -3.86 6.35 19.02
N LEU A 346 -4.78 7.01 18.30
CA LEU A 346 -6.10 6.45 18.03
C LEU A 346 -6.03 5.19 17.15
N GLU A 347 -5.04 5.10 16.29
CA GLU A 347 -4.80 3.91 15.45
C GLU A 347 -4.58 2.65 16.31
N GLN A 348 -3.95 2.78 17.48
CA GLN A 348 -3.77 1.68 18.44
C GLN A 348 -5.09 1.27 19.09
N ASP A 349 -5.95 2.25 19.47
CA ASP A 349 -7.28 1.97 20.02
C ASP A 349 -8.16 1.28 18.97
N ILE A 350 -8.08 1.69 17.69
CA ILE A 350 -8.79 1.07 16.59
C ILE A 350 -8.30 -0.37 16.38
N LEU A 351 -6.99 -0.61 16.38
CA LEU A 351 -6.42 -1.95 16.27
C LEU A 351 -6.85 -2.84 17.44
N ALA A 352 -6.91 -2.29 18.66
CA ALA A 352 -7.41 -3.01 19.83
C ALA A 352 -8.88 -3.44 19.64
N ARG A 353 -9.73 -2.57 19.10
CA ARG A 353 -11.13 -2.91 18.78
C ARG A 353 -11.24 -4.02 17.72
N VAL A 354 -10.41 -3.93 16.66
CA VAL A 354 -10.31 -4.98 15.63
C VAL A 354 -9.91 -6.33 16.26
N CYS A 355 -8.92 -6.32 17.15
CA CYS A 355 -8.50 -7.53 17.87
C CYS A 355 -9.62 -8.08 18.77
N ALA A 356 -10.37 -7.21 19.45
CA ALA A 356 -11.52 -7.63 20.25
C ALA A 356 -12.58 -8.33 19.39
N GLU A 357 -12.95 -7.75 18.24
CA GLU A 357 -13.88 -8.36 17.28
C GLU A 357 -13.35 -9.68 16.71
N ALA A 358 -12.05 -9.77 16.46
CA ALA A 358 -11.43 -11.00 15.98
C ALA A 358 -11.52 -12.12 17.05
N ILE A 359 -11.30 -11.79 18.33
CA ILE A 359 -11.44 -12.73 19.45
C ILE A 359 -12.91 -13.15 19.63
N GLU A 360 -13.86 -12.21 19.59
CA GLU A 360 -15.29 -12.47 19.65
C GLU A 360 -15.78 -13.42 18.55
N ASN A 361 -15.11 -13.40 17.38
CA ASN A 361 -15.40 -14.25 16.21
C ASN A 361 -14.47 -15.47 16.09
N ASP A 362 -13.77 -15.87 17.15
CA ASP A 362 -12.82 -17.00 17.19
C ASP A 362 -11.73 -16.98 16.10
N ARG A 363 -11.37 -15.80 15.60
CA ARG A 363 -10.28 -15.63 14.61
C ARG A 363 -8.94 -15.80 15.31
N GLN A 364 -8.14 -16.75 14.86
CA GLN A 364 -6.84 -17.08 15.44
C GLN A 364 -5.73 -16.13 15.02
N GLU A 365 -5.90 -15.45 13.89
CA GLU A 365 -4.91 -14.56 13.30
C GLU A 365 -5.57 -13.38 12.60
N ILE A 366 -4.93 -12.23 12.70
CA ILE A 366 -5.15 -11.08 11.80
C ILE A 366 -3.85 -10.77 11.05
N VAL A 367 -3.99 -10.19 9.86
CA VAL A 367 -2.85 -9.74 9.04
C VAL A 367 -2.97 -8.23 8.84
N TYR A 368 -2.05 -7.48 9.43
CA TYR A 368 -1.99 -6.02 9.28
C TYR A 368 -1.17 -5.64 8.05
N GLU A 369 -1.76 -4.87 7.16
CA GLU A 369 -1.15 -4.44 5.89
C GLU A 369 -0.97 -2.93 5.88
N SER A 370 0.28 -2.47 5.79
CA SER A 370 0.64 -1.06 5.75
C SER A 370 2.03 -0.86 5.15
N GLY A 371 2.50 0.38 5.10
CA GLY A 371 3.89 0.67 4.75
C GLY A 371 4.86 0.10 5.78
N ALA A 372 6.05 -0.33 5.36
CA ALA A 372 7.04 -0.98 6.22
C ALA A 372 7.46 -0.17 7.46
N SER A 373 7.31 1.16 7.41
CA SER A 373 7.65 2.08 8.49
C SER A 373 6.50 2.37 9.46
N ASP A 374 5.33 1.74 9.25
CA ASP A 374 4.17 1.96 10.12
C ASP A 374 4.43 1.38 11.53
N PRO A 375 4.28 2.18 12.59
CA PRO A 375 4.56 1.74 13.95
C PRO A 375 3.64 0.62 14.46
N LEU A 376 2.44 0.46 13.88
CA LEU A 376 1.52 -0.62 14.26
C LEU A 376 2.07 -2.00 13.93
N HIS A 377 2.98 -2.13 12.95
CA HIS A 377 3.66 -3.41 12.69
C HIS A 377 4.37 -3.95 13.93
N ALA A 378 5.00 -3.10 14.73
CA ALA A 378 5.66 -3.51 15.97
C ALA A 378 4.66 -4.02 17.02
N ALA A 379 3.49 -3.40 17.12
CA ALA A 379 2.42 -3.86 18.01
C ALA A 379 1.86 -5.22 17.57
N VAL A 380 1.76 -5.46 16.26
CA VAL A 380 1.24 -6.73 15.72
C VAL A 380 2.28 -7.85 15.85
N ALA A 381 3.53 -7.60 15.46
CA ALA A 381 4.60 -8.61 15.44
C ALA A 381 5.09 -9.01 16.85
N GLY A 382 5.05 -8.08 17.81
CA GLY A 382 5.72 -8.23 19.11
C GLY A 382 7.24 -8.08 19.01
N GLY A 383 7.89 -7.59 20.05
CA GLY A 383 9.25 -7.10 20.20
C GLY A 383 10.37 -7.54 19.24
N GLU A 384 10.51 -8.83 18.95
CA GLU A 384 11.52 -9.36 18.01
C GLU A 384 10.90 -9.75 16.65
N GLY A 385 9.58 -9.57 16.47
CA GLY A 385 8.87 -9.93 15.25
C GLY A 385 9.35 -9.09 14.06
N ARG A 386 9.81 -9.75 13.00
CA ARG A 386 10.08 -9.06 11.73
C ARG A 386 8.77 -8.75 11.03
N VAL A 387 8.62 -7.52 10.56
CA VAL A 387 7.58 -7.17 9.60
C VAL A 387 7.69 -8.15 8.42
N ALA A 388 6.63 -8.89 8.16
CA ALA A 388 6.60 -9.79 7.01
C ALA A 388 6.58 -8.95 5.74
N GLN A 389 7.55 -9.18 4.87
CA GLN A 389 7.57 -8.56 3.56
C GLN A 389 6.75 -9.41 2.60
N GLY A 390 5.83 -8.79 1.88
CA GLY A 390 5.08 -9.42 0.81
C GLY A 390 5.98 -9.85 -0.36
N ASP A 391 5.45 -10.62 -1.26
CA ASP A 391 6.15 -11.15 -2.43
C ASP A 391 6.13 -10.18 -3.63
N ARG A 392 5.37 -9.07 -3.54
CA ARG A 392 5.26 -8.07 -4.59
C ARG A 392 6.15 -6.86 -4.31
N MET A 393 6.89 -6.45 -5.35
CA MET A 393 7.68 -5.23 -5.36
C MET A 393 6.84 -4.08 -5.90
N ILE A 394 7.04 -2.89 -5.35
CA ILE A 394 6.49 -1.64 -5.86
C ILE A 394 7.55 -1.03 -6.77
N VAL A 395 7.18 -0.84 -8.02
CA VAL A 395 8.06 -0.25 -9.04
C VAL A 395 7.44 1.02 -9.61
N ALA A 396 8.26 1.98 -10.00
CA ALA A 396 7.83 3.24 -10.60
C ALA A 396 8.60 3.56 -11.87
N LYS A 397 7.93 4.26 -12.80
CA LYS A 397 8.53 4.87 -13.99
C LYS A 397 8.21 6.35 -14.01
N VAL A 398 9.23 7.19 -14.03
CA VAL A 398 9.07 8.64 -14.14
C VAL A 398 9.17 9.03 -15.62
N PHE A 399 8.11 9.64 -16.16
CA PHE A 399 8.06 10.09 -17.56
C PHE A 399 8.46 11.57 -17.72
N LYS A 400 8.15 12.39 -16.70
CA LYS A 400 8.41 13.84 -16.70
C LYS A 400 9.14 14.23 -15.41
N PRO A 401 10.46 13.97 -15.32
CA PRO A 401 11.24 14.20 -14.10
C PRO A 401 11.25 15.66 -13.66
N GLN A 402 11.21 16.62 -14.59
CA GLN A 402 11.11 18.05 -14.24
C GLN A 402 9.82 18.34 -13.48
N VAL A 403 8.67 17.88 -13.98
CA VAL A 403 7.36 18.10 -13.34
C VAL A 403 7.32 17.45 -11.95
N LEU A 404 7.88 16.24 -11.82
CA LEU A 404 8.01 15.60 -10.52
C LEU A 404 8.89 16.42 -9.57
N PHE A 405 10.01 16.95 -10.06
CA PHE A 405 10.91 17.76 -9.24
C PHE A 405 10.25 19.07 -8.79
N GLU A 406 9.52 19.74 -9.69
CA GLU A 406 8.72 20.93 -9.36
C GLU A 406 7.66 20.62 -8.29
N ALA A 407 7.04 19.45 -8.36
CA ALA A 407 6.04 19.02 -7.38
C ALA A 407 6.59 18.74 -5.98
N VAL A 408 7.83 18.26 -5.86
CA VAL A 408 8.49 18.03 -4.56
C VAL A 408 9.19 19.28 -4.02
N ALA A 409 9.40 20.31 -4.83
CA ALA A 409 10.12 21.52 -4.45
C ALA A 409 9.53 22.25 -3.22
N PRO A 410 8.20 22.38 -3.04
CA PRO A 410 7.62 22.96 -1.81
C PRO A 410 8.06 22.21 -0.54
N ALA A 411 8.04 20.89 -0.55
CA ALA A 411 8.48 20.10 0.59
C ALA A 411 10.00 20.26 0.86
N VAL A 412 10.79 20.49 -0.18
CA VAL A 412 12.23 20.85 -0.04
C VAL A 412 12.37 22.19 0.68
N ALA A 413 11.56 23.20 0.31
CA ALA A 413 11.57 24.50 0.99
C ALA A 413 11.20 24.41 2.48
N GLU A 414 10.17 23.63 2.81
CA GLU A 414 9.75 23.35 4.18
C GLU A 414 10.89 22.71 5.00
N ARG A 415 11.61 21.74 4.43
CA ARG A 415 12.75 21.09 5.10
C ARG A 415 13.90 22.05 5.35
N VAL A 416 14.21 22.95 4.40
CA VAL A 416 15.21 24.01 4.60
C VAL A 416 14.80 24.96 5.72
N ALA A 417 13.52 25.34 5.77
CA ALA A 417 12.99 26.18 6.83
C ALA A 417 13.06 25.47 8.21
N ALA A 418 12.65 24.22 8.27
CA ALA A 418 12.70 23.40 9.50
C ALA A 418 14.13 23.18 10.01
N ALA A 419 15.13 23.07 9.09
CA ALA A 419 16.54 22.99 9.43
C ALA A 419 17.14 24.33 9.91
N GLY A 420 16.39 25.44 9.90
CA GLY A 420 16.86 26.76 10.31
C GLY A 420 17.89 27.38 9.37
N ILE A 421 18.05 26.87 8.15
CA ILE A 421 19.00 27.37 7.16
C ILE A 421 18.50 28.70 6.60
N ARG A 422 19.25 29.77 6.81
CA ARG A 422 18.88 31.12 6.36
C ARG A 422 19.47 31.50 5.01
N GLU A 423 20.60 30.92 4.63
CA GLU A 423 21.27 31.17 3.37
C GLU A 423 20.48 30.57 2.19
N THR A 424 20.75 31.08 0.99
CA THR A 424 20.25 30.48 -0.25
C THR A 424 20.96 29.15 -0.47
N VAL A 425 20.16 28.08 -0.65
CA VAL A 425 20.65 26.72 -0.91
C VAL A 425 20.44 26.41 -2.38
N GLU A 426 21.46 25.89 -3.05
CA GLU A 426 21.36 25.37 -4.41
C GLU A 426 21.93 23.95 -4.47
N LEU A 427 21.13 23.02 -4.99
CA LEU A 427 21.55 21.63 -5.27
C LEU A 427 21.18 21.26 -6.69
N GLY A 428 22.20 20.88 -7.49
CA GLY A 428 22.02 20.37 -8.85
C GLY A 428 21.82 18.86 -8.89
N LEU A 429 21.05 18.41 -9.87
CA LEU A 429 20.90 17.01 -10.25
C LEU A 429 21.26 16.85 -11.73
N ASP A 430 22.16 15.92 -12.04
CA ASP A 430 22.65 15.64 -13.40
C ASP A 430 22.40 14.17 -13.74
N ALA A 431 21.29 13.90 -14.43
CA ALA A 431 20.87 12.58 -14.88
C ALA A 431 20.59 12.59 -16.39
N PRO A 432 20.61 11.43 -17.08
CA PRO A 432 20.35 11.36 -18.52
C PRO A 432 19.00 11.97 -18.94
N SER A 433 17.95 11.78 -18.16
CA SER A 433 16.61 12.31 -18.47
C SER A 433 16.34 13.72 -17.94
N PHE A 434 17.19 14.22 -17.03
CA PHE A 434 16.99 15.54 -16.41
C PHE A 434 18.31 16.14 -15.91
N ARG A 435 18.55 17.38 -16.29
CA ARG A 435 19.63 18.21 -15.78
C ARG A 435 19.08 19.53 -15.27
N GLY A 436 19.33 19.86 -14.00
CA GLY A 436 18.81 21.08 -13.40
C GLY A 436 19.14 21.21 -11.92
N SER A 437 18.75 22.29 -11.28
CA SER A 437 18.94 22.51 -9.85
C SER A 437 17.65 22.96 -9.17
N VAL A 438 17.54 22.68 -7.86
CA VAL A 438 16.60 23.35 -6.97
C VAL A 438 17.34 24.45 -6.22
N ILE A 439 16.73 25.63 -6.22
CA ILE A 439 17.21 26.78 -5.45
C ILE A 439 16.15 27.11 -4.41
N VAL A 440 16.56 27.13 -3.15
CA VAL A 440 15.72 27.54 -2.02
C VAL A 440 16.22 28.88 -1.49
N ALA A 441 15.41 29.88 -1.59
CA ALA A 441 15.71 31.24 -1.17
C ALA A 441 14.60 31.82 -0.27
N GLU A 442 14.80 32.99 0.27
CA GLU A 442 13.77 33.73 0.98
C GLU A 442 12.63 34.09 0.02
N GLY A 443 11.41 33.77 0.38
CA GLY A 443 10.21 34.06 -0.40
C GLY A 443 9.95 35.57 -0.47
N LYS A 444 9.57 36.06 -1.66
CA LYS A 444 9.23 37.48 -1.90
C LYS A 444 7.81 37.88 -1.44
N GLY A 445 7.08 36.98 -0.72
CA GLY A 445 5.71 37.19 -0.30
C GLY A 445 5.55 37.95 1.03
N GLU A 446 4.32 38.35 1.37
CA GLU A 446 3.97 39.15 2.55
C GLU A 446 4.27 38.49 3.90
N ALA A 447 4.42 37.16 3.95
CA ALA A 447 4.89 36.45 5.14
C ALA A 447 6.42 36.54 5.23
N LYS A 448 6.94 37.54 5.97
CA LYS A 448 8.37 37.67 6.26
C LYS A 448 8.92 36.37 6.85
N GLY A 449 9.90 35.75 6.14
CA GLY A 449 10.63 34.56 6.60
C GLY A 449 10.21 33.24 5.98
N GLY A 450 9.23 33.21 5.05
CA GLY A 450 8.90 32.01 4.28
C GLY A 450 10.01 31.64 3.30
N ARG A 451 10.31 30.33 3.18
CA ARG A 451 11.25 29.82 2.17
C ARG A 451 10.49 29.41 0.93
N GLN A 452 11.07 29.66 -0.23
CA GLN A 452 10.52 29.25 -1.53
C GLN A 452 11.55 28.48 -2.31
N ALA A 453 11.16 27.34 -2.85
CA ALA A 453 11.98 26.54 -3.76
C ALA A 453 11.55 26.79 -5.21
N SER A 454 12.53 26.85 -6.09
CA SER A 454 12.34 26.94 -7.54
C SER A 454 13.26 25.95 -8.25
N VAL A 455 12.75 25.28 -9.28
CA VAL A 455 13.51 24.36 -10.12
C VAL A 455 14.00 25.09 -11.37
N HIS A 456 15.29 24.97 -11.67
CA HIS A 456 15.95 25.62 -12.79
C HIS A 456 16.54 24.57 -13.75
N PRO A 457 15.82 24.20 -14.82
CA PRO A 457 16.34 23.27 -15.83
C PRO A 457 17.60 23.81 -16.52
N GLY A 458 18.55 22.93 -16.83
CA GLY A 458 19.82 23.27 -17.49
C GLY A 458 20.90 23.80 -16.55
N ARG A 459 20.56 24.32 -15.38
CA ARG A 459 21.50 24.85 -14.39
C ARG A 459 21.79 23.80 -13.30
N ILE A 460 23.05 23.53 -13.00
CA ILE A 460 23.44 22.56 -11.96
C ILE A 460 24.27 23.16 -10.81
N GLY A 461 24.71 24.41 -10.91
CA GLY A 461 25.49 25.06 -9.84
C GLY A 461 26.84 24.39 -9.54
N ARG A 462 27.41 24.70 -8.35
CA ARG A 462 28.67 24.09 -7.87
C ARG A 462 28.47 22.79 -7.12
N SER A 463 27.37 22.69 -6.35
CA SER A 463 27.01 21.52 -5.57
C SER A 463 25.97 20.73 -6.34
N TYR A 464 26.37 19.59 -6.89
CA TYR A 464 25.47 18.73 -7.66
C TYR A 464 25.77 17.25 -7.43
N LEU A 465 24.78 16.41 -7.72
CA LEU A 465 24.89 14.96 -7.79
C LEU A 465 24.74 14.51 -9.24
N LYS A 466 25.68 13.69 -9.72
CA LYS A 466 25.52 12.94 -10.96
C LYS A 466 24.97 11.56 -10.63
N LEU A 467 23.89 11.16 -11.30
CA LEU A 467 23.10 9.96 -10.96
C LEU A 467 22.46 9.37 -12.21
N THR A 468 22.02 8.12 -12.12
CA THR A 468 21.23 7.47 -13.15
C THR A 468 19.76 7.91 -13.07
N ASP A 469 18.96 7.62 -14.10
CA ASP A 469 17.51 7.87 -14.05
C ASP A 469 16.80 7.05 -12.95
N ASP A 470 17.32 5.86 -12.64
CA ASP A 470 16.84 5.04 -11.52
C ASP A 470 17.05 5.76 -10.17
N GLU A 471 18.28 6.22 -9.92
CA GLU A 471 18.58 6.94 -8.68
C GLU A 471 17.89 8.31 -8.62
N LEU A 472 17.67 8.99 -9.75
CA LEU A 472 16.88 10.22 -9.82
C LEU A 472 15.43 9.96 -9.38
N ALA A 473 14.79 8.94 -9.93
CA ALA A 473 13.44 8.58 -9.56
C ALA A 473 13.34 8.22 -8.08
N ARG A 474 14.25 7.39 -7.58
CA ARG A 474 14.31 6.99 -6.16
C ARG A 474 14.58 8.17 -5.23
N LEU A 475 15.44 9.11 -5.62
CA LEU A 475 15.73 10.31 -4.85
C LEU A 475 14.50 11.22 -4.74
N LEU A 476 13.87 11.55 -5.87
CA LEU A 476 12.72 12.44 -5.92
C LEU A 476 11.49 11.83 -5.21
N LEU A 477 11.35 10.49 -5.25
CA LEU A 477 10.31 9.76 -4.54
C LEU A 477 10.70 9.37 -3.10
N GLY A 478 11.83 9.86 -2.59
CA GLY A 478 12.27 9.62 -1.21
C GLY A 478 12.57 8.15 -0.88
N GLN A 479 12.95 7.33 -1.87
CA GLN A 479 13.23 5.90 -1.68
C GLN A 479 14.73 5.59 -1.73
N CYS A 480 15.56 6.61 -1.55
CA CYS A 480 17.00 6.53 -1.54
C CYS A 480 17.55 7.36 -0.38
N ASP A 481 18.59 6.87 0.29
CA ASP A 481 19.42 7.67 1.18
C ASP A 481 20.62 8.17 0.35
N PRO A 482 20.78 9.49 0.16
CA PRO A 482 21.89 10.02 -0.65
C PRO A 482 23.28 9.66 -0.10
N VAL A 483 23.43 9.56 1.23
CA VAL A 483 24.71 9.22 1.86
C VAL A 483 25.08 7.77 1.55
N GLU A 484 24.12 6.85 1.73
CA GLU A 484 24.31 5.43 1.40
C GLU A 484 24.54 5.23 -0.11
N ALA A 485 23.82 5.98 -0.96
CA ALA A 485 23.93 5.87 -2.41
C ALA A 485 25.32 6.33 -2.91
N VAL A 486 25.85 7.41 -2.35
CA VAL A 486 27.21 7.89 -2.64
C VAL A 486 28.25 6.90 -2.12
N ALA A 487 28.11 6.41 -0.89
CA ALA A 487 29.03 5.41 -0.33
C ALA A 487 29.06 4.11 -1.15
N ALA A 488 27.93 3.73 -1.75
CA ALA A 488 27.82 2.57 -2.64
C ALA A 488 28.24 2.85 -4.10
N GLY A 489 28.70 4.08 -4.42
CA GLY A 489 29.12 4.45 -5.78
C GLY A 489 27.97 4.58 -6.80
N ARG A 490 26.72 4.68 -6.35
CA ARG A 490 25.54 4.83 -7.20
C ARG A 490 25.27 6.29 -7.58
N MET A 491 25.78 7.23 -6.79
CA MET A 491 25.75 8.67 -7.06
C MET A 491 27.14 9.25 -6.92
N GLU A 492 27.50 10.18 -7.82
CA GLU A 492 28.79 10.87 -7.82
C GLU A 492 28.58 12.33 -7.38
N PRO A 493 29.01 12.73 -6.17
CA PRO A 493 28.87 14.11 -5.71
C PRO A 493 30.00 14.98 -6.24
N SER A 494 29.69 16.20 -6.66
CA SER A 494 30.70 17.21 -7.02
C SER A 494 31.49 17.72 -5.82
N THR A 495 30.87 17.72 -4.64
CA THR A 495 31.43 18.19 -3.37
C THR A 495 30.82 17.43 -2.20
N GLN A 496 31.51 17.41 -1.05
CA GLN A 496 30.94 16.88 0.21
C GLN A 496 29.71 17.67 0.67
N MET A 497 29.64 18.95 0.31
CA MET A 497 28.46 19.77 0.58
C MET A 497 27.24 19.28 -0.20
N ALA A 498 27.40 18.82 -1.44
CA ALA A 498 26.30 18.27 -2.23
C ALA A 498 25.65 17.06 -1.56
N VAL A 499 26.45 16.17 -0.92
CA VAL A 499 25.92 15.01 -0.18
C VAL A 499 25.11 15.46 1.03
N LYS A 500 25.65 16.40 1.83
CA LYS A 500 24.97 16.94 3.02
C LYS A 500 23.64 17.61 2.65
N LEU A 501 23.66 18.43 1.61
CA LEU A 501 22.46 19.09 1.11
C LEU A 501 21.44 18.06 0.62
N ALA A 502 21.85 17.08 -0.17
CA ALA A 502 20.95 16.05 -0.68
C ALA A 502 20.29 15.27 0.46
N ALA A 503 21.03 14.89 1.50
CA ALA A 503 20.47 14.18 2.66
C ALA A 503 19.45 15.03 3.44
N GLN A 504 19.64 16.34 3.51
CA GLN A 504 18.70 17.26 4.14
C GLN A 504 17.46 17.54 3.28
N LEU A 505 17.65 17.71 1.97
CA LEU A 505 16.58 18.09 1.05
C LEU A 505 15.71 16.91 0.64
N PHE A 506 16.31 15.71 0.51
CA PHE A 506 15.68 14.49 0.05
C PHE A 506 15.85 13.34 1.04
N PRO A 507 15.34 13.46 2.29
CA PRO A 507 15.35 12.36 3.25
C PRO A 507 14.44 11.23 2.76
N ARG A 508 14.66 10.02 3.28
CA ARG A 508 13.75 8.90 3.02
C ARG A 508 12.32 9.26 3.45
N GLN A 509 11.37 8.89 2.61
CA GLN A 509 9.93 9.03 2.85
C GLN A 509 9.30 7.65 3.04
N PRO A 510 8.30 7.51 3.90
CA PRO A 510 7.58 6.26 4.02
C PRO A 510 6.87 5.92 2.69
N LEU A 511 7.06 4.68 2.22
CA LEU A 511 6.39 4.14 1.05
C LEU A 511 5.17 3.35 1.52
N TRP A 512 4.02 3.65 0.93
CA TRP A 512 2.80 2.90 1.16
C TRP A 512 1.90 2.99 -0.06
N CYS A 513 1.48 1.85 -0.57
CA CYS A 513 0.44 1.76 -1.58
C CYS A 513 -0.74 1.04 -0.92
N PRO A 514 -1.87 1.73 -0.68
CA PRO A 514 -2.99 1.13 0.03
C PRO A 514 -3.52 -0.12 -0.65
N MET A 515 -3.76 -1.18 0.14
CA MET A 515 -4.28 -2.44 -0.40
C MET A 515 -5.75 -2.34 -0.81
N TRP A 516 -6.49 -1.42 -0.20
CA TRP A 516 -7.88 -1.16 -0.61
C TRP A 516 -8.01 -0.58 -2.02
N ASP A 517 -6.98 0.13 -2.50
CA ASP A 517 -6.94 0.64 -3.88
C ASP A 517 -6.65 -0.46 -4.91
N ASP A 518 -6.05 -1.57 -4.48
CA ASP A 518 -5.82 -2.69 -5.36
C ASP A 518 -7.15 -3.26 -5.86
N LEU A 519 -7.21 -3.43 -7.14
CA LEU A 519 -8.10 -4.43 -7.67
C LEU A 519 -7.48 -5.76 -7.27
N PRO A 520 -8.22 -6.65 -6.58
CA PRO A 520 -7.67 -7.96 -6.23
C PRO A 520 -7.07 -8.58 -7.49
N ALA A 521 -5.76 -8.80 -7.42
CA ALA A 521 -4.99 -9.35 -8.52
C ALA A 521 -5.17 -10.85 -8.57
#